data_3de09dc5159235f3d70061f90dbb8a29
#
_entry.id   3de09dc5159235f3d70061f90dbb8a29
#
_cell.length_a   1.000
_cell.length_b   1.000
_cell.length_c   1.000
_cell.angle_alpha   90.00
_cell.angle_beta   90.00
_cell.angle_gamma   90.00
#
_symmetry.space_group_name_H-M   'P 1'
#
loop_
_entity.id
_entity.type
_entity.pdbx_description
1 polymer ?
#
loop_
_entity_poly.entity_id
_entity_poly.type
_entity_poly.pdbx_seq_one_letter_code
_entity_poly.pdbx_strand_id
1 'polypeptide(L)'
;DVITQTDPDLVVLDVMLPDIDGFTVTRRIRQQGVEAPVLFLTARDDTQDKVMGLTVGGDDYVTKPFSLEEVVARIRAILRRTKEQVEDDPVIRVADLEINEDSHDVTRHGVLVDLSPTEYKLLRYLMDNEGRVLSKAQILDHVWQYDWGGDAAIVESYISYLRKKIDGVTYTDDKGNEQKVVPVIQTKRGIGYMIREPRDMNGVHA
;
A
#
# COMPACT_ATOMS: atom_id res chain seq x y z
N ASP A 1 -7.55 31.48 3.26
CA ASP A 1 -6.73 30.38 3.78
C ASP A 1 -6.48 29.35 2.70
N VAL A 2 -5.20 29.01 2.44
CA VAL A 2 -4.81 28.08 1.36
C VAL A 2 -5.44 26.70 1.60
N ILE A 3 -5.46 26.22 2.84
CA ILE A 3 -5.96 24.89 3.18
C ILE A 3 -7.43 24.70 2.81
N THR A 4 -8.28 25.68 3.07
CA THR A 4 -9.73 25.62 2.72
C THR A 4 -10.01 25.75 1.22
N GLN A 5 -9.05 26.25 0.44
CA GLN A 5 -9.19 26.42 -1.01
C GLN A 5 -8.63 25.22 -1.81
N THR A 6 -7.69 24.47 -1.23
CA THR A 6 -6.95 23.42 -1.95
C THR A 6 -7.47 22.02 -1.67
N ASP A 7 -8.31 21.84 -0.63
CA ASP A 7 -8.81 20.53 -0.17
C ASP A 7 -7.70 19.46 -0.14
N PRO A 8 -6.68 19.62 0.72
CA PRO A 8 -5.53 18.73 0.72
C PRO A 8 -5.86 17.37 1.34
N ASP A 9 -5.26 16.29 0.83
CA ASP A 9 -5.37 14.94 1.41
C ASP A 9 -4.74 14.83 2.81
N LEU A 10 -3.78 15.71 3.16
CA LEU A 10 -3.11 15.76 4.46
C LEU A 10 -2.43 17.12 4.65
N VAL A 11 -2.39 17.59 5.88
CA VAL A 11 -1.68 18.82 6.27
C VAL A 11 -0.49 18.45 7.17
N VAL A 12 0.72 18.86 6.78
CA VAL A 12 1.90 18.81 7.65
C VAL A 12 2.09 20.19 8.27
N LEU A 13 2.08 20.25 9.59
CA LEU A 13 2.01 21.52 10.32
C LEU A 13 3.06 21.59 11.42
N ASP A 14 3.90 22.62 11.38
CA ASP A 14 4.80 22.91 12.51
C ASP A 14 3.98 23.47 13.68
N VAL A 15 4.20 22.96 14.87
CA VAL A 15 3.56 23.48 16.10
C VAL A 15 4.06 24.89 16.38
N MET A 16 5.35 25.17 16.14
CA MET A 16 5.96 26.46 16.43
C MET A 16 6.04 27.35 15.17
N LEU A 17 4.93 27.91 14.76
CA LEU A 17 4.89 28.94 13.71
C LEU A 17 5.11 30.34 14.30
N PRO A 18 5.66 31.30 13.53
CA PRO A 18 6.06 32.62 14.08
C PRO A 18 4.89 33.49 14.58
N ASP A 19 3.73 33.40 13.93
CA ASP A 19 2.59 34.30 14.21
C ASP A 19 1.44 33.63 14.97
N ILE A 20 1.26 32.34 14.81
CA ILE A 20 0.16 31.55 15.38
C ILE A 20 0.64 30.09 15.56
N ASP A 21 0.36 29.49 16.69
CA ASP A 21 0.74 28.08 16.92
C ASP A 21 -0.08 27.11 16.05
N GLY A 22 0.52 25.95 15.73
CA GLY A 22 -0.09 24.94 14.86
C GLY A 22 -1.40 24.38 15.43
N PHE A 23 -1.56 24.29 16.75
CA PHE A 23 -2.79 23.81 17.39
C PHE A 23 -3.94 24.79 17.14
N THR A 24 -3.66 26.10 17.21
CA THR A 24 -4.65 27.12 16.89
C THR A 24 -5.03 27.11 15.42
N VAL A 25 -4.08 26.86 14.51
CA VAL A 25 -4.36 26.66 13.08
C VAL A 25 -5.30 25.47 12.89
N THR A 26 -4.98 24.34 13.50
CA THR A 26 -5.80 23.11 13.40
C THR A 26 -7.22 23.35 13.91
N ARG A 27 -7.38 24.02 15.07
CA ARG A 27 -8.70 24.37 15.59
C ARG A 27 -9.52 25.23 14.63
N ARG A 28 -8.86 26.19 13.96
CA ARG A 28 -9.54 27.07 12.98
C ARG A 28 -10.00 26.32 11.74
N ILE A 29 -9.15 25.45 11.18
CA ILE A 29 -9.53 24.67 9.99
C ILE A 29 -10.63 23.66 10.31
N ARG A 30 -10.62 23.06 11.50
CA ARG A 30 -11.72 22.18 11.96
C ARG A 30 -13.04 22.95 12.12
N GLN A 31 -13.01 24.18 12.64
CA GLN A 31 -14.21 25.04 12.72
C GLN A 31 -14.75 25.45 11.33
N GLN A 32 -13.90 25.38 10.29
CA GLN A 32 -14.29 25.64 8.90
C GLN A 32 -14.74 24.39 8.15
N GLY A 33 -14.84 23.24 8.84
CA GLY A 33 -15.29 21.97 8.26
C GLY A 33 -14.20 21.23 7.47
N VAL A 34 -12.92 21.60 7.62
CA VAL A 34 -11.82 20.86 6.97
C VAL A 34 -11.54 19.59 7.78
N GLU A 35 -11.71 18.44 7.15
CA GLU A 35 -11.50 17.12 7.76
C GLU A 35 -10.12 16.51 7.42
N ALA A 36 -9.35 17.15 6.53
CA ALA A 36 -8.03 16.68 6.16
C ALA A 36 -7.17 16.35 7.39
N PRO A 37 -6.51 15.19 7.45
CA PRO A 37 -5.67 14.79 8.57
C PRO A 37 -4.49 15.72 8.76
N VAL A 38 -4.06 15.91 10.02
CA VAL A 38 -2.99 16.82 10.41
C VAL A 38 -1.85 16.06 11.06
N LEU A 39 -0.65 16.10 10.45
CA LEU A 39 0.60 15.62 11.04
C LEU A 39 1.36 16.80 11.64
N PHE A 40 1.54 16.82 12.96
CA PHE A 40 2.31 17.85 13.62
C PHE A 40 3.83 17.59 13.59
N LEU A 41 4.61 18.62 13.28
CA LEU A 41 6.05 18.65 13.50
C LEU A 41 6.32 19.48 14.77
N THR A 42 6.95 18.88 15.78
CA THR A 42 7.16 19.55 17.08
C THR A 42 8.61 19.44 17.55
N ALA A 43 9.11 20.49 18.17
CA ALA A 43 10.41 20.48 18.86
C ALA A 43 10.29 20.03 20.33
N ARG A 44 9.08 19.77 20.82
CA ARG A 44 8.82 19.52 22.24
C ARG A 44 8.48 18.05 22.47
N ASP A 45 9.20 17.45 23.40
CA ASP A 45 8.98 16.09 23.91
C ASP A 45 7.96 16.05 25.06
N ASP A 46 7.30 17.17 25.36
CA ASP A 46 6.39 17.26 26.49
C ASP A 46 5.10 16.45 26.21
N THR A 47 4.80 15.55 27.13
CA THR A 47 3.62 14.67 27.06
C THR A 47 2.31 15.48 27.01
N GLN A 48 2.30 16.69 27.60
CA GLN A 48 1.13 17.58 27.58
C GLN A 48 0.87 18.15 26.19
N ASP A 49 1.90 18.51 25.41
CA ASP A 49 1.75 19.01 24.05
C ASP A 49 1.26 17.90 23.11
N LYS A 50 1.68 16.66 23.33
CA LYS A 50 1.21 15.49 22.57
C LYS A 50 -0.27 15.21 22.79
N VAL A 51 -0.71 15.26 24.08
CA VAL A 51 -2.13 15.09 24.46
C VAL A 51 -2.97 16.25 23.91
N MET A 52 -2.45 17.50 23.97
CA MET A 52 -3.14 18.66 23.44
C MET A 52 -3.31 18.59 21.91
N GLY A 53 -2.27 18.15 21.19
CA GLY A 53 -2.31 17.98 19.72
C GLY A 53 -3.40 17.01 19.27
N LEU A 54 -3.53 15.87 19.93
CA LEU A 54 -4.57 14.88 19.64
C LEU A 54 -5.98 15.39 20.05
N THR A 55 -6.08 16.16 21.15
CA THR A 55 -7.35 16.72 21.62
C THR A 55 -7.91 17.81 20.70
N VAL A 56 -7.05 18.53 19.96
CA VAL A 56 -7.49 19.57 19.01
C VAL A 56 -7.76 19.06 17.61
N GLY A 57 -7.66 17.75 17.40
CA GLY A 57 -7.97 17.10 16.12
C GLY A 57 -6.74 16.88 15.21
N GLY A 58 -5.56 16.72 15.79
CA GLY A 58 -4.38 16.19 15.08
C GLY A 58 -4.39 14.66 15.05
N ASP A 59 -3.84 14.08 13.99
CA ASP A 59 -3.88 12.63 13.74
C ASP A 59 -2.57 11.93 14.13
N ASP A 60 -1.42 12.61 14.06
CA ASP A 60 -0.12 12.12 14.52
C ASP A 60 0.86 13.29 14.73
N TYR A 61 2.04 12.98 15.28
CA TYR A 61 3.10 13.97 15.50
C TYR A 61 4.49 13.37 15.25
N VAL A 62 5.44 14.23 14.87
CA VAL A 62 6.87 13.89 14.71
C VAL A 62 7.69 14.88 15.51
N THR A 63 8.60 14.39 16.36
CA THR A 63 9.49 15.24 17.14
C THR A 63 10.76 15.58 16.37
N LYS A 64 11.17 16.83 16.43
CA LYS A 64 12.47 17.30 15.88
C LYS A 64 13.61 16.93 16.83
N PRO A 65 14.78 16.45 16.34
CA PRO A 65 15.10 16.20 14.93
C PRO A 65 14.48 14.91 14.39
N PHE A 66 13.98 14.91 13.16
CA PHE A 66 13.38 13.76 12.50
C PHE A 66 14.13 13.42 11.19
N SER A 67 14.01 12.18 10.73
CA SER A 67 14.44 11.77 9.40
C SER A 67 13.31 11.99 8.39
N LEU A 68 13.66 12.20 7.12
CA LEU A 68 12.66 12.29 6.06
C LEU A 68 11.87 10.98 5.92
N GLU A 69 12.54 9.84 6.12
CA GLU A 69 11.95 8.51 6.08
C GLU A 69 10.86 8.36 7.14
N GLU A 70 11.08 8.86 8.37
CA GLU A 70 10.08 8.84 9.43
C GLU A 70 8.84 9.65 9.05
N VAL A 71 9.03 10.88 8.56
CA VAL A 71 7.90 11.73 8.14
C VAL A 71 7.10 11.07 7.02
N VAL A 72 7.78 10.53 6.00
CA VAL A 72 7.12 9.84 4.87
C VAL A 72 6.36 8.60 5.34
N ALA A 73 6.92 7.82 6.26
CA ALA A 73 6.27 6.64 6.81
C ALA A 73 4.97 7.00 7.56
N ARG A 74 4.99 8.07 8.37
CA ARG A 74 3.81 8.55 9.10
C ARG A 74 2.75 9.14 8.17
N ILE A 75 3.15 9.94 7.17
CA ILE A 75 2.22 10.43 6.14
C ILE A 75 1.49 9.26 5.47
N ARG A 76 2.23 8.22 5.05
CA ARG A 76 1.62 7.02 4.44
C ARG A 76 0.66 6.32 5.40
N ALA A 77 1.02 6.19 6.67
CA ALA A 77 0.16 5.56 7.68
C ALA A 77 -1.13 6.36 7.93
N ILE A 78 -1.05 7.70 7.97
CA ILE A 78 -2.22 8.56 8.14
C ILE A 78 -3.12 8.47 6.90
N LEU A 79 -2.56 8.67 5.70
CA LEU A 79 -3.33 8.62 4.45
C LEU A 79 -4.01 7.26 4.23
N ARG A 80 -3.39 6.17 4.67
CA ARG A 80 -4.02 4.85 4.68
C ARG A 80 -5.26 4.85 5.56
N ARG A 81 -5.19 5.32 6.81
CA ARG A 81 -6.32 5.38 7.74
C ARG A 81 -7.45 6.29 7.25
N THR A 82 -7.13 7.39 6.58
CA THR A 82 -8.12 8.32 6.04
C THR A 82 -8.86 7.75 4.83
N LYS A 83 -8.17 6.94 4.02
CA LYS A 83 -8.80 6.17 2.93
C LYS A 83 -9.64 5.00 3.45
N GLU A 84 -9.33 4.46 4.65
CA GLU A 84 -10.10 3.41 5.33
C GLU A 84 -11.52 3.82 5.75
N GLN A 85 -11.88 5.10 5.66
CA GLN A 85 -13.27 5.55 5.85
C GLN A 85 -14.13 5.47 4.58
N VAL A 86 -13.53 5.13 3.44
CA VAL A 86 -14.24 4.67 2.24
C VAL A 86 -14.05 3.15 2.21
N GLU A 87 -14.99 2.39 2.82
CA GLU A 87 -15.08 0.91 2.77
C GLU A 87 -13.78 0.23 2.31
N ASP A 88 -12.78 0.17 3.20
CA ASP A 88 -11.61 -0.65 2.91
C ASP A 88 -12.05 -2.11 2.99
N ASP A 89 -12.37 -2.63 1.84
CA ASP A 89 -12.32 -4.05 1.63
C ASP A 89 -10.86 -4.48 1.88
N PRO A 90 -10.56 -5.24 2.95
CA PRO A 90 -9.19 -5.64 3.27
C PRO A 90 -8.60 -6.56 2.19
N VAL A 91 -9.25 -6.63 1.06
CA VAL A 91 -8.92 -7.53 -0.05
C VAL A 91 -8.34 -6.75 -1.22
N ILE A 92 -7.05 -6.97 -1.48
CA ILE A 92 -6.39 -6.51 -2.71
C ILE A 92 -6.75 -7.48 -3.83
N ARG A 93 -7.22 -6.94 -4.97
CA ARG A 93 -7.66 -7.75 -6.12
C ARG A 93 -6.90 -7.39 -7.39
N VAL A 94 -6.53 -8.43 -8.15
CA VAL A 94 -6.04 -8.31 -9.53
C VAL A 94 -6.67 -9.45 -10.33
N ALA A 95 -7.60 -9.14 -11.20
CA ALA A 95 -8.47 -10.12 -11.86
C ALA A 95 -9.22 -11.00 -10.83
N ASP A 96 -9.06 -12.31 -10.92
CA ASP A 96 -9.62 -13.32 -10.02
C ASP A 96 -8.67 -13.74 -8.88
N LEU A 97 -7.56 -13.03 -8.70
CA LEU A 97 -6.61 -13.23 -7.62
C LEU A 97 -6.87 -12.21 -6.51
N GLU A 98 -7.03 -12.68 -5.27
CA GLU A 98 -7.33 -11.86 -4.11
C GLU A 98 -6.36 -12.15 -2.97
N ILE A 99 -5.97 -11.10 -2.25
CA ILE A 99 -5.25 -11.18 -0.96
C ILE A 99 -6.12 -10.50 0.08
N ASN A 100 -6.52 -11.21 1.11
CA ASN A 100 -7.08 -10.61 2.31
C ASN A 100 -5.95 -10.24 3.28
N GLU A 101 -5.76 -8.95 3.56
CA GLU A 101 -4.66 -8.45 4.40
C GLU A 101 -4.85 -8.78 5.88
N ASP A 102 -6.08 -8.94 6.36
CA ASP A 102 -6.37 -9.23 7.75
C ASP A 102 -6.11 -10.72 8.09
N SER A 103 -6.60 -11.64 7.25
CA SER A 103 -6.39 -13.06 7.45
C SER A 103 -5.10 -13.59 6.82
N HIS A 104 -4.45 -12.82 5.93
CA HIS A 104 -3.34 -13.23 5.07
C HIS A 104 -3.69 -14.36 4.10
N ASP A 105 -4.98 -14.59 3.88
CA ASP A 105 -5.43 -15.55 2.90
C ASP A 105 -5.23 -15.06 1.48
N VAL A 106 -4.82 -15.98 0.62
CA VAL A 106 -4.71 -15.74 -0.82
C VAL A 106 -5.67 -16.67 -1.53
N THR A 107 -6.52 -16.13 -2.37
CA THR A 107 -7.42 -16.94 -3.21
C THR A 107 -7.21 -16.64 -4.69
N ARG A 108 -7.43 -17.65 -5.50
CA ARG A 108 -7.41 -17.56 -6.94
C ARG A 108 -8.70 -18.16 -7.49
N HIS A 109 -9.53 -17.35 -8.11
CA HIS A 109 -10.88 -17.77 -8.54
C HIS A 109 -11.67 -18.44 -7.40
N GLY A 110 -11.58 -17.90 -6.17
CA GLY A 110 -12.19 -18.41 -4.95
C GLY A 110 -11.52 -19.66 -4.33
N VAL A 111 -10.48 -20.22 -4.97
CA VAL A 111 -9.71 -21.37 -4.44
C VAL A 111 -8.56 -20.87 -3.59
N LEU A 112 -8.47 -21.34 -2.33
CA LEU A 112 -7.39 -20.97 -1.41
C LEU A 112 -6.03 -21.46 -1.93
N VAL A 113 -5.03 -20.58 -1.90
CA VAL A 113 -3.66 -20.84 -2.33
C VAL A 113 -2.72 -20.69 -1.15
N ASP A 114 -2.06 -21.78 -0.75
CA ASP A 114 -1.09 -21.77 0.34
C ASP A 114 0.26 -21.20 -0.13
N LEU A 115 0.65 -20.04 0.42
CA LEU A 115 1.91 -19.36 0.14
C LEU A 115 2.81 -19.33 1.38
N SER A 116 4.11 -19.52 1.17
CA SER A 116 5.09 -19.20 2.21
C SER A 116 5.15 -17.69 2.47
N PRO A 117 5.69 -17.25 3.64
CA PRO A 117 5.77 -15.82 3.96
C PRO A 117 6.50 -14.98 2.90
N THR A 118 7.53 -15.56 2.26
CA THR A 118 8.29 -14.86 1.20
C THR A 118 7.51 -14.80 -0.11
N GLU A 119 6.79 -15.87 -0.48
CA GLU A 119 5.91 -15.89 -1.65
C GLU A 119 4.76 -14.90 -1.48
N TYR A 120 4.17 -14.82 -0.27
CA TYR A 120 3.14 -13.85 0.06
C TYR A 120 3.65 -12.40 -0.08
N LYS A 121 4.83 -12.08 0.50
CA LYS A 121 5.45 -10.74 0.35
C LYS A 121 5.70 -10.38 -1.11
N LEU A 122 6.19 -11.34 -1.89
CA LEU A 122 6.43 -11.14 -3.31
C LEU A 122 5.13 -10.88 -4.07
N LEU A 123 4.11 -11.69 -3.84
CA LEU A 123 2.80 -11.53 -4.48
C LEU A 123 2.18 -10.18 -4.13
N ARG A 124 2.13 -9.85 -2.83
CA ARG A 124 1.60 -8.58 -2.36
C ARG A 124 2.31 -7.39 -3.02
N TYR A 125 3.65 -7.40 -3.05
CA TYR A 125 4.42 -6.34 -3.70
C TYR A 125 4.13 -6.19 -5.20
N LEU A 126 3.92 -7.31 -5.89
CA LEU A 126 3.50 -7.29 -7.30
C LEU A 126 2.10 -6.68 -7.45
N MET A 127 1.15 -7.07 -6.60
CA MET A 127 -0.25 -6.58 -6.63
C MET A 127 -0.36 -5.11 -6.26
N ASP A 128 0.39 -4.63 -5.26
CA ASP A 128 0.50 -3.20 -4.91
C ASP A 128 1.03 -2.33 -6.07
N ASN A 129 1.71 -2.96 -7.03
CA ASN A 129 2.26 -2.31 -8.21
C ASN A 129 1.63 -2.83 -9.51
N GLU A 130 0.34 -3.14 -9.48
CA GLU A 130 -0.37 -3.63 -10.66
C GLU A 130 -0.13 -2.76 -11.90
N GLY A 131 0.08 -3.42 -13.05
CA GLY A 131 0.32 -2.76 -14.32
C GLY A 131 1.72 -2.15 -14.49
N ARG A 132 2.55 -2.14 -13.44
CA ARG A 132 3.92 -1.61 -13.48
C ARG A 132 4.94 -2.74 -13.62
N VAL A 133 6.00 -2.50 -14.40
CA VAL A 133 7.10 -3.44 -14.51
C VAL A 133 8.09 -3.19 -13.37
N LEU A 134 8.30 -4.20 -12.53
CA LEU A 134 9.28 -4.19 -11.46
C LEU A 134 10.54 -4.92 -11.89
N SER A 135 11.69 -4.27 -11.78
CA SER A 135 12.99 -4.89 -12.02
C SER A 135 13.32 -5.93 -10.95
N LYS A 136 14.21 -6.88 -11.28
CA LYS A 136 14.69 -7.86 -10.29
C LYS A 136 15.33 -7.20 -9.07
N ALA A 137 16.05 -6.09 -9.28
CA ALA A 137 16.68 -5.34 -8.19
C ALA A 137 15.63 -4.72 -7.24
N GLN A 138 14.57 -4.11 -7.77
CA GLN A 138 13.47 -3.57 -6.95
C GLN A 138 12.76 -4.65 -6.16
N ILE A 139 12.49 -5.80 -6.79
CA ILE A 139 11.85 -6.94 -6.12
C ILE A 139 12.76 -7.49 -5.03
N LEU A 140 14.06 -7.66 -5.30
CA LEU A 140 15.04 -8.17 -4.36
C LEU A 140 15.14 -7.25 -3.12
N ASP A 141 15.26 -5.95 -3.35
CA ASP A 141 15.37 -4.94 -2.29
C ASP A 141 14.12 -4.92 -1.39
N HIS A 142 12.93 -4.98 -1.98
CA HIS A 142 11.68 -4.91 -1.22
C HIS A 142 11.38 -6.20 -0.43
N VAL A 143 11.56 -7.38 -1.04
CA VAL A 143 11.13 -8.66 -0.45
C VAL A 143 12.17 -9.22 0.52
N TRP A 144 13.47 -9.07 0.20
CA TRP A 144 14.56 -9.67 1.00
C TRP A 144 15.33 -8.70 1.87
N GLN A 145 15.12 -7.37 1.73
CA GLN A 145 15.87 -6.33 2.44
C GLN A 145 17.40 -6.41 2.27
N TYR A 146 18.13 -5.38 2.69
CA TYR A 146 19.54 -5.10 2.36
C TYR A 146 20.58 -6.17 2.81
N ASP A 147 20.19 -7.19 3.58
CA ASP A 147 21.13 -8.16 4.17
C ASP A 147 21.46 -9.38 3.29
N TRP A 148 20.88 -9.46 2.10
CA TRP A 148 21.20 -10.55 1.17
C TRP A 148 22.22 -10.10 0.13
N GLY A 149 23.51 -10.41 0.37
CA GLY A 149 24.54 -10.46 -0.68
C GLY A 149 24.24 -11.51 -1.77
N GLY A 150 22.93 -11.79 -2.02
CA GLY A 150 22.42 -12.89 -2.82
C GLY A 150 22.22 -12.55 -4.29
N ASP A 151 22.37 -13.58 -5.08
CA ASP A 151 22.18 -13.57 -6.53
C ASP A 151 20.72 -13.20 -6.88
N ALA A 152 20.53 -12.28 -7.84
CA ALA A 152 19.23 -11.90 -8.39
C ALA A 152 18.44 -13.09 -8.99
N ALA A 153 19.09 -14.24 -9.20
CA ALA A 153 18.48 -15.51 -9.60
C ALA A 153 17.43 -16.03 -8.61
N ILE A 154 17.50 -15.61 -7.31
CA ILE A 154 16.49 -15.99 -6.32
C ILE A 154 15.10 -15.45 -6.70
N VAL A 155 15.02 -14.24 -7.26
CA VAL A 155 13.76 -13.65 -7.74
C VAL A 155 13.12 -14.53 -8.81
N GLU A 156 13.91 -15.05 -9.75
CA GLU A 156 13.40 -15.94 -10.82
C GLU A 156 12.80 -17.23 -10.23
N SER A 157 13.48 -17.80 -9.24
CA SER A 157 13.01 -19.02 -8.56
C SER A 157 11.68 -18.79 -7.85
N TYR A 158 11.57 -17.70 -7.08
CA TYR A 158 10.33 -17.39 -6.36
C TYR A 158 9.18 -16.99 -7.29
N ILE A 159 9.44 -16.28 -8.38
CA ILE A 159 8.45 -16.05 -9.44
C ILE A 159 7.97 -17.38 -10.04
N SER A 160 8.88 -18.34 -10.24
CA SER A 160 8.52 -19.67 -10.76
C SER A 160 7.65 -20.43 -9.77
N TYR A 161 8.00 -20.42 -8.46
CA TYR A 161 7.20 -21.07 -7.41
C TYR A 161 5.82 -20.42 -7.29
N LEU A 162 5.77 -19.10 -7.29
CA LEU A 162 4.53 -18.34 -7.20
C LEU A 162 3.60 -18.66 -8.38
N ARG A 163 4.11 -18.63 -9.63
CA ARG A 163 3.36 -19.03 -10.82
C ARG A 163 2.81 -20.45 -10.72
N LYS A 164 3.65 -21.40 -10.26
CA LYS A 164 3.21 -22.79 -10.11
C LYS A 164 2.01 -22.91 -9.17
N LYS A 165 1.95 -22.10 -8.12
CA LYS A 165 0.87 -22.12 -7.14
C LYS A 165 -0.36 -21.36 -7.62
N ILE A 166 -0.21 -20.12 -8.11
CA ILE A 166 -1.37 -19.27 -8.47
C ILE A 166 -1.89 -19.53 -9.90
N ASP A 167 -1.01 -19.82 -10.87
CA ASP A 167 -1.43 -20.12 -12.25
C ASP A 167 -1.71 -21.62 -12.46
N GLY A 168 -1.39 -22.45 -11.45
CA GLY A 168 -1.71 -23.89 -11.44
C GLY A 168 -3.09 -24.22 -10.93
N VAL A 169 -3.84 -23.25 -10.43
CA VAL A 169 -5.20 -23.44 -9.91
C VAL A 169 -6.14 -23.82 -11.07
N THR A 170 -7.03 -24.77 -10.79
CA THR A 170 -8.17 -25.11 -11.64
C THR A 170 -9.46 -24.80 -10.90
N TYR A 171 -10.49 -24.41 -11.62
CA TYR A 171 -11.82 -24.14 -11.07
C TYR A 171 -12.89 -24.77 -11.95
N THR A 172 -14.08 -24.95 -11.39
CA THR A 172 -15.22 -25.48 -12.14
C THR A 172 -16.12 -24.33 -12.59
N ASP A 173 -16.35 -24.23 -13.89
CA ASP A 173 -17.25 -23.22 -14.44
C ASP A 173 -18.74 -23.53 -14.15
N ASP A 174 -19.64 -22.58 -14.44
CA ASP A 174 -21.08 -22.72 -14.21
C ASP A 174 -21.72 -23.89 -14.99
N LYS A 175 -20.99 -24.43 -15.95
CA LYS A 175 -21.42 -25.58 -16.76
C LYS A 175 -20.87 -26.92 -16.24
N GLY A 176 -20.11 -26.88 -15.14
CA GLY A 176 -19.49 -28.05 -14.52
C GLY A 176 -18.20 -28.51 -15.19
N ASN A 177 -17.59 -27.71 -16.06
CA ASN A 177 -16.32 -28.05 -16.71
C ASN A 177 -15.13 -27.53 -15.88
N GLU A 178 -14.07 -28.33 -15.81
CA GLU A 178 -12.80 -27.90 -15.21
C GLU A 178 -12.09 -26.91 -16.15
N GLN A 179 -11.75 -25.75 -15.62
CA GLN A 179 -11.07 -24.66 -16.32
C GLN A 179 -9.74 -24.35 -15.60
N LYS A 180 -8.77 -23.85 -16.38
CA LYS A 180 -7.51 -23.30 -15.85
C LYS A 180 -7.58 -21.80 -15.78
N VAL A 181 -7.03 -21.23 -14.72
CA VAL A 181 -6.92 -19.77 -14.59
C VAL A 181 -5.95 -19.20 -15.65
N VAL A 182 -6.18 -17.97 -16.06
CA VAL A 182 -5.29 -17.28 -17.01
C VAL A 182 -4.12 -16.66 -16.25
N PRO A 183 -2.85 -16.88 -16.68
CA PRO A 183 -1.68 -16.34 -15.98
C PRO A 183 -1.70 -14.80 -15.87
N VAL A 184 -1.53 -14.28 -14.65
CA VAL A 184 -1.51 -12.83 -14.36
C VAL A 184 -0.09 -12.26 -14.24
N ILE A 185 0.91 -13.09 -13.84
CA ILE A 185 2.30 -12.64 -13.74
C ILE A 185 2.98 -12.76 -15.10
N GLN A 186 3.41 -11.62 -15.64
CA GLN A 186 4.08 -11.53 -16.94
C GLN A 186 5.56 -11.23 -16.76
N THR A 187 6.39 -11.86 -17.63
CA THR A 187 7.81 -11.53 -17.75
C THR A 187 8.00 -10.48 -18.85
N LYS A 188 8.64 -9.38 -18.53
CA LYS A 188 9.13 -8.40 -19.48
C LYS A 188 10.62 -8.67 -19.69
N ARG A 189 10.95 -9.38 -20.80
CA ARG A 189 12.31 -9.85 -21.08
C ARG A 189 13.32 -8.72 -20.98
N GLY A 190 14.41 -8.95 -20.24
CA GLY A 190 15.47 -7.99 -20.02
C GLY A 190 15.15 -6.86 -19.04
N ILE A 191 13.90 -6.74 -18.53
CA ILE A 191 13.47 -5.67 -17.65
C ILE A 191 13.06 -6.21 -16.28
N GLY A 192 12.07 -7.13 -16.21
CA GLY A 192 11.57 -7.63 -14.93
C GLY A 192 10.23 -8.34 -15.05
N TYR A 193 9.40 -8.17 -14.01
CA TYR A 193 8.11 -8.83 -13.86
C TYR A 193 7.00 -7.82 -13.62
N MET A 194 5.79 -8.17 -13.99
CA MET A 194 4.60 -7.36 -13.82
C MET A 194 3.42 -8.27 -13.56
N ILE A 195 2.54 -7.88 -12.65
CA ILE A 195 1.21 -8.47 -12.52
C ILE A 195 0.19 -7.54 -13.15
N ARG A 196 -0.79 -8.07 -13.82
CA ARG A 196 -1.93 -7.33 -14.35
C ARG A 196 -3.05 -8.26 -14.74
N GLU A 197 -4.24 -7.73 -14.84
CA GLU A 197 -5.36 -8.42 -15.45
C GLU A 197 -5.03 -8.88 -16.89
N PRO A 198 -5.36 -10.13 -17.24
CA PRO A 198 -5.19 -10.61 -18.60
C PRO A 198 -6.02 -9.74 -19.56
N ARG A 199 -5.39 -9.21 -20.60
CA ARG A 199 -6.15 -8.51 -21.65
C ARG A 199 -6.84 -9.57 -22.49
N ASP A 200 -8.15 -9.47 -22.61
CA ASP A 200 -8.88 -10.24 -23.60
C ASP A 200 -8.31 -9.96 -24.99
N MET A 201 -7.97 -11.02 -25.71
CA MET A 201 -7.41 -10.88 -27.06
C MET A 201 -8.37 -10.22 -28.06
N ASN A 202 -9.59 -9.87 -27.63
CA ASN A 202 -10.65 -9.28 -28.46
C ASN A 202 -10.88 -7.77 -28.23
N GLY A 203 -10.07 -7.07 -27.41
CA GLY A 203 -10.05 -5.60 -27.40
C GLY A 203 -11.36 -4.88 -27.05
N VAL A 204 -12.28 -5.53 -26.33
CA VAL A 204 -13.55 -4.93 -25.89
C VAL A 204 -13.56 -4.93 -24.37
N HIS A 205 -13.54 -3.74 -23.78
CA HIS A 205 -13.85 -3.55 -22.37
C HIS A 205 -15.33 -3.91 -22.16
N ALA A 206 -15.62 -4.82 -21.25
CA ALA A 206 -16.95 -5.01 -20.72
C ALA A 206 -17.16 -4.08 -19.54
#